data_90bc6176fb21a62efaaaf6749dcef715
#
_entry.id   90bc6176fb21a62efaaaf6749dcef715
#
_cell.length_a   1.000
_cell.length_b   1.000
_cell.length_c   1.000
_cell.angle_alpha   90.00
_cell.angle_beta   90.00
_cell.angle_gamma   90.00
#
_symmetry.space_group_name_H-M   'P 1'
#
loop_
_entity.id
_entity.type
_entity.pdbx_description
1 polymer ?
#
loop_
_entity_poly.entity_id
_entity_poly.type
_entity_poly.pdbx_seq_one_letter_code
_entity_poly.pdbx_strand_id
1 'polypeptide(L)'
;MFLPRQAFLSVEYNENDMTADIKDDVESFTFTDSGSDSSDSISIKVNAYSGRWKNSWMPDIAAKLHPKLCTKNWIVQGDSAELDCGVLVVDDLSFTACPDVLTIGAVARPSDTGFHERNREQVWKKTSIQRIASTIAERNNLQCSMDAEDVDIAIKEQDDNDSAVLKSLCETYGLILKVYMGKIWIFDREKYKQKDAVRTFTPADIVPGSFSWNTTLAGTYTGGVFTYTNQRKKVNINVTVGGGDRMLKLNQYASSEADAKRQLEAAIAMKNHSNTTVSFKTMGDLNIHATQCVNIQGYGKMDGKYYLDSITRPLDNDNGLTNEYTGSRVGG
;
A
#
# COMPACT_ATOMS: atom_id res chain seq x y z
N MET A 1 0.74 -40.79 5.96
CA MET A 1 -0.48 -40.13 6.44
C MET A 1 -0.42 -38.68 6.00
N PHE A 2 -1.37 -38.19 5.22
CA PHE A 2 -1.38 -36.78 4.82
C PHE A 2 -1.89 -35.96 6.01
N LEU A 3 -1.09 -34.94 6.39
CA LEU A 3 -1.48 -33.99 7.41
C LEU A 3 -2.39 -32.90 6.79
N PRO A 4 -3.41 -32.43 7.51
CA PRO A 4 -4.30 -31.39 6.98
C PRO A 4 -3.55 -30.06 6.77
N ARG A 5 -4.01 -29.29 5.80
CA ARG A 5 -3.63 -27.89 5.65
C ARG A 5 -4.12 -27.09 6.85
N GLN A 6 -3.27 -26.21 7.34
CA GLN A 6 -3.59 -25.34 8.45
C GLN A 6 -3.16 -23.91 8.11
N ALA A 7 -4.04 -22.96 8.39
CA ALA A 7 -3.71 -21.55 8.45
C ALA A 7 -4.24 -20.99 9.78
N PHE A 8 -3.45 -20.19 10.45
CA PHE A 8 -3.80 -19.65 11.75
C PHE A 8 -3.14 -18.28 11.96
N LEU A 9 -3.74 -17.52 12.87
CA LEU A 9 -3.27 -16.22 13.29
C LEU A 9 -2.46 -16.34 14.57
N SER A 10 -1.30 -15.70 14.64
CA SER A 10 -0.56 -15.40 15.87
C SER A 10 -0.64 -13.91 16.13
N VAL A 11 -0.90 -13.49 17.36
CA VAL A 11 -1.07 -12.07 17.73
C VAL A 11 -0.38 -11.74 19.04
N GLU A 12 0.45 -10.71 19.02
CA GLU A 12 0.95 -10.05 20.21
C GLU A 12 0.19 -8.74 20.45
N TYR A 13 -0.26 -8.50 21.68
CA TYR A 13 -0.88 -7.26 22.13
C TYR A 13 0.04 -6.56 23.13
N ASN A 14 0.53 -5.37 22.80
CA ASN A 14 1.50 -4.65 23.62
C ASN A 14 2.67 -5.54 24.08
N GLU A 15 3.26 -6.28 23.11
CA GLU A 15 4.41 -7.20 23.33
C GLU A 15 4.07 -8.48 24.13
N ASN A 16 2.80 -8.74 24.44
CA ASN A 16 2.36 -9.97 25.08
C ASN A 16 1.71 -10.90 24.06
N ASP A 17 2.15 -12.15 24.00
CA ASP A 17 1.54 -13.17 23.15
C ASP A 17 0.14 -13.55 23.66
N MET A 18 -0.86 -13.26 22.83
CA MET A 18 -2.28 -13.54 23.10
C MET A 18 -2.81 -14.67 22.22
N THR A 19 -1.98 -15.29 21.40
CA THR A 19 -2.39 -16.27 20.38
C THR A 19 -3.27 -17.39 20.92
N ALA A 20 -2.84 -18.03 22.03
CA ALA A 20 -3.58 -19.13 22.62
C ALA A 20 -4.90 -18.67 23.26
N ASP A 21 -4.91 -17.48 23.82
CA ASP A 21 -6.03 -16.94 24.60
C ASP A 21 -7.21 -16.47 23.73
N ILE A 22 -6.92 -16.00 22.50
CA ILE A 22 -7.95 -15.47 21.57
C ILE A 22 -8.38 -16.45 20.51
N LYS A 23 -7.66 -17.56 20.35
CA LYS A 23 -7.82 -18.53 19.24
C LYS A 23 -9.26 -18.96 19.00
N ASP A 24 -9.98 -19.27 20.08
CA ASP A 24 -11.36 -19.79 20.00
C ASP A 24 -12.40 -18.67 19.82
N ASP A 25 -12.02 -17.40 20.02
CA ASP A 25 -12.90 -16.25 19.83
C ASP A 25 -12.78 -15.62 18.45
N VAL A 26 -11.63 -15.79 17.76
CA VAL A 26 -11.41 -15.19 16.44
C VAL A 26 -12.32 -15.85 15.40
N GLU A 27 -13.25 -15.08 14.86
CA GLU A 27 -14.13 -15.51 13.76
C GLU A 27 -13.47 -15.28 12.39
N SER A 28 -12.80 -14.16 12.23
CA SER A 28 -12.05 -13.84 11.00
C SER A 28 -10.94 -12.86 11.27
N PHE A 29 -9.92 -12.95 10.42
CA PHE A 29 -8.82 -11.99 10.33
C PHE A 29 -8.64 -11.58 8.88
N THR A 30 -8.38 -10.33 8.63
CA THR A 30 -8.05 -9.82 7.28
C THR A 30 -6.84 -8.92 7.38
N PHE A 31 -5.82 -9.20 6.57
CA PHE A 31 -4.67 -8.32 6.38
C PHE A 31 -4.68 -7.73 4.98
N THR A 32 -4.56 -6.42 4.86
CA THR A 32 -4.42 -5.71 3.59
C THR A 32 -3.01 -5.14 3.48
N ASP A 33 -2.22 -5.73 2.57
CA ASP A 33 -0.91 -5.25 2.15
C ASP A 33 -1.10 -4.28 0.99
N SER A 34 -0.84 -3.01 1.22
CA SER A 34 -0.99 -1.95 0.23
C SER A 34 0.34 -1.64 -0.47
N GLY A 35 0.34 -1.60 -1.78
CA GLY A 35 1.50 -1.24 -2.63
C GLY A 35 1.65 0.25 -2.87
N SER A 36 0.72 1.11 -2.40
CA SER A 36 0.74 2.55 -2.65
C SER A 36 -0.04 3.32 -1.60
N ASP A 37 0.31 4.56 -1.40
CA ASP A 37 -0.38 5.70 -0.72
C ASP A 37 -1.31 5.43 0.48
N SER A 38 -1.67 4.18 0.76
CA SER A 38 -2.42 3.74 1.94
C SER A 38 -1.55 2.87 2.84
N SER A 39 -1.76 2.96 4.13
CA SER A 39 -1.08 2.11 5.11
C SER A 39 -1.61 0.68 5.04
N ASP A 40 -0.74 -0.28 5.35
CA ASP A 40 -1.19 -1.63 5.62
C ASP A 40 -2.17 -1.64 6.78
N SER A 41 -3.15 -2.51 6.74
CA SER A 41 -4.21 -2.55 7.74
C SER A 41 -4.65 -3.96 8.05
N ILE A 42 -5.22 -4.13 9.25
CA ILE A 42 -5.88 -5.37 9.63
C ILE A 42 -7.29 -5.11 10.15
N SER A 43 -8.10 -6.15 10.06
CA SER A 43 -9.38 -6.25 10.73
C SER A 43 -9.46 -7.61 11.40
N ILE A 44 -9.71 -7.65 12.71
CA ILE A 44 -9.95 -8.87 13.49
C ILE A 44 -11.39 -8.83 13.96
N LYS A 45 -12.16 -9.88 13.64
CA LYS A 45 -13.49 -10.06 14.22
C LYS A 45 -13.42 -11.14 15.28
N VAL A 46 -13.89 -10.82 16.47
CA VAL A 46 -13.96 -11.76 17.58
C VAL A 46 -15.38 -11.91 18.07
N ASN A 47 -15.73 -13.15 18.42
CA ASN A 47 -16.96 -13.48 19.11
C ASN A 47 -16.92 -12.90 20.52
N ALA A 48 -17.84 -12.02 20.84
CA ALA A 48 -17.90 -11.32 22.12
C ALA A 48 -18.98 -11.86 23.07
N TYR A 49 -19.54 -13.05 22.78
CA TYR A 49 -20.62 -13.65 23.55
C TYR A 49 -20.26 -13.90 25.01
N SER A 50 -19.03 -14.33 25.29
CA SER A 50 -18.54 -14.55 26.66
C SER A 50 -18.52 -13.29 27.53
N GLY A 51 -18.67 -12.11 26.94
CA GLY A 51 -18.66 -10.83 27.64
C GLY A 51 -17.27 -10.29 27.96
N ARG A 52 -16.20 -11.08 27.84
CA ARG A 52 -14.81 -10.62 28.13
C ARG A 52 -14.37 -9.47 27.23
N TRP A 53 -14.72 -9.52 25.93
CA TRP A 53 -14.44 -8.50 24.93
C TRP A 53 -15.25 -7.20 25.08
N LYS A 54 -16.27 -7.21 25.92
CA LYS A 54 -17.05 -6.02 26.31
C LYS A 54 -16.53 -5.35 27.58
N ASN A 55 -15.56 -5.97 28.25
CA ASN A 55 -15.05 -5.55 29.55
C ASN A 55 -13.51 -5.56 29.55
N SER A 56 -12.89 -6.47 30.32
CA SER A 56 -11.45 -6.48 30.58
C SER A 56 -10.55 -6.79 29.37
N TRP A 57 -11.12 -7.33 28.32
CA TRP A 57 -10.39 -7.71 27.09
C TRP A 57 -10.65 -6.76 25.92
N MET A 58 -11.43 -5.69 26.13
CA MET A 58 -11.59 -4.67 25.08
C MET A 58 -10.24 -3.95 24.88
N PRO A 59 -9.71 -3.97 23.65
CA PRO A 59 -8.45 -3.30 23.38
C PRO A 59 -8.57 -1.78 23.58
N ASP A 60 -7.48 -1.15 23.98
CA ASP A 60 -7.39 0.30 24.01
C ASP A 60 -7.10 0.85 22.61
N ILE A 61 -7.69 2.00 22.27
CA ILE A 61 -7.28 2.77 21.10
C ILE A 61 -5.80 3.19 21.28
N ALA A 62 -5.05 3.15 20.20
CA ALA A 62 -3.60 3.33 20.15
C ALA A 62 -2.75 2.19 20.73
N ALA A 63 -3.37 1.08 21.20
CA ALA A 63 -2.62 -0.13 21.54
C ALA A 63 -1.89 -0.72 20.32
N LYS A 64 -0.79 -1.42 20.56
CA LYS A 64 0.02 -2.06 19.52
C LYS A 64 -0.41 -3.51 19.32
N LEU A 65 -0.67 -3.88 18.09
CA LEU A 65 -0.90 -5.25 17.65
C LEU A 65 0.23 -5.68 16.72
N HIS A 66 0.76 -6.88 16.92
CA HIS A 66 1.73 -7.50 16.03
C HIS A 66 1.21 -8.87 15.57
N PRO A 67 0.36 -8.88 14.52
CA PRO A 67 -0.19 -10.12 13.98
C PRO A 67 0.75 -10.75 12.98
N LYS A 68 0.72 -12.09 12.94
CA LYS A 68 1.42 -12.92 11.96
C LYS A 68 0.47 -13.95 11.39
N LEU A 69 0.41 -14.08 10.08
CA LEU A 69 -0.26 -15.16 9.39
C LEU A 69 0.68 -16.34 9.25
N CYS A 70 0.26 -17.49 9.71
CA CYS A 70 1.05 -18.72 9.69
C CYS A 70 0.32 -19.81 8.90
N THR A 71 1.08 -20.59 8.14
CA THR A 71 0.54 -21.76 7.42
C THR A 71 1.40 -22.99 7.70
N LYS A 72 0.76 -24.18 7.69
CA LYS A 72 1.43 -25.49 7.75
C LYS A 72 0.80 -26.45 6.76
N ASN A 73 1.60 -27.26 6.07
CA ASN A 73 1.18 -28.20 5.03
C ASN A 73 0.29 -27.55 3.96
N TRP A 74 0.56 -26.27 3.64
CA TRP A 74 -0.37 -25.43 2.91
C TRP A 74 -0.23 -25.58 1.39
N ILE A 75 0.96 -25.39 0.85
CA ILE A 75 1.25 -25.54 -0.59
C ILE A 75 1.72 -26.98 -0.86
N VAL A 76 2.69 -27.44 -0.08
CA VAL A 76 3.17 -28.83 -0.12
C VAL A 76 3.16 -29.43 1.28
N GLN A 77 3.08 -30.78 1.34
CA GLN A 77 3.11 -31.52 2.59
C GLN A 77 4.45 -31.26 3.31
N GLY A 78 4.39 -30.82 4.56
CA GLY A 78 5.55 -30.54 5.41
C GLY A 78 6.08 -29.11 5.29
N ASP A 79 5.49 -28.26 4.44
CA ASP A 79 5.86 -26.85 4.41
C ASP A 79 5.32 -26.08 5.61
N SER A 80 5.97 -24.97 5.89
CA SER A 80 5.48 -23.92 6.81
C SER A 80 5.90 -22.56 6.28
N ALA A 81 5.02 -21.59 6.35
CA ALA A 81 5.30 -20.20 6.04
C ALA A 81 4.72 -19.28 7.08
N GLU A 82 5.36 -18.13 7.27
CA GLU A 82 4.93 -17.07 8.16
C GLU A 82 5.01 -15.73 7.40
N LEU A 83 3.96 -14.96 7.49
CA LEU A 83 3.93 -13.55 7.05
C LEU A 83 3.80 -12.67 8.28
N ASP A 84 4.84 -11.92 8.57
CA ASP A 84 4.83 -10.86 9.57
C ASP A 84 4.07 -9.66 8.99
N CYS A 85 2.91 -9.31 9.58
CA CYS A 85 2.10 -8.17 9.16
C CYS A 85 2.64 -6.84 9.71
N GLY A 86 3.69 -6.88 10.54
CA GLY A 86 4.25 -5.72 11.21
C GLY A 86 3.49 -5.27 12.44
N VAL A 87 4.02 -4.25 13.09
CA VAL A 87 3.36 -3.63 14.25
C VAL A 87 2.36 -2.60 13.75
N LEU A 88 1.08 -2.82 14.09
CA LEU A 88 -0.02 -1.93 13.75
C LEU A 88 -0.59 -1.29 15.03
N VAL A 89 -1.24 -0.17 14.87
CA VAL A 89 -1.86 0.60 15.97
C VAL A 89 -3.37 0.50 15.83
N VAL A 90 -4.05 0.09 16.91
CA VAL A 90 -5.52 0.05 16.97
C VAL A 90 -6.07 1.45 16.78
N ASP A 91 -6.90 1.66 15.78
CA ASP A 91 -7.50 2.95 15.47
C ASP A 91 -9.03 2.92 15.33
N ASP A 92 -9.61 1.75 15.21
CA ASP A 92 -11.06 1.58 15.14
C ASP A 92 -11.53 0.36 15.95
N LEU A 93 -12.59 0.56 16.70
CA LEU A 93 -13.31 -0.50 17.42
C LEU A 93 -14.79 -0.36 17.13
N SER A 94 -15.41 -1.42 16.62
CA SER A 94 -16.84 -1.46 16.41
C SER A 94 -17.46 -2.71 17.02
N PHE A 95 -18.62 -2.54 17.66
CA PHE A 95 -19.34 -3.63 18.30
C PHE A 95 -20.74 -3.77 17.70
N THR A 96 -21.11 -4.99 17.36
CA THR A 96 -22.46 -5.34 16.90
C THR A 96 -23.06 -6.35 17.87
N ALA A 97 -24.32 -6.15 18.24
CA ALA A 97 -25.05 -7.08 19.11
C ALA A 97 -25.98 -7.98 18.30
N CYS A 98 -26.21 -9.20 18.81
CA CYS A 98 -27.14 -10.20 18.25
C CYS A 98 -26.83 -10.61 16.79
N PRO A 99 -25.69 -11.28 16.53
CA PRO A 99 -24.71 -11.81 17.50
C PRO A 99 -23.73 -10.74 18.02
N ASP A 100 -23.19 -10.99 19.22
CA ASP A 100 -22.19 -10.12 19.84
C ASP A 100 -20.83 -10.33 19.17
N VAL A 101 -20.43 -9.38 18.32
CA VAL A 101 -19.16 -9.38 17.58
C VAL A 101 -18.44 -8.06 17.82
N LEU A 102 -17.18 -8.13 18.25
CA LEU A 102 -16.27 -6.99 18.28
C LEU A 102 -15.36 -7.04 17.05
N THR A 103 -15.31 -5.95 16.30
CA THR A 103 -14.35 -5.77 15.21
C THR A 103 -13.26 -4.79 15.66
N ILE A 104 -12.02 -5.22 15.52
CA ILE A 104 -10.82 -4.47 15.89
C ILE A 104 -10.10 -4.11 14.60
N GLY A 105 -10.06 -2.82 14.26
CA GLY A 105 -9.29 -2.26 13.15
C GLY A 105 -7.94 -1.73 13.64
N ALA A 106 -6.87 -2.05 12.92
CA ALA A 106 -5.56 -1.47 13.19
C ALA A 106 -4.81 -1.16 11.88
N VAL A 107 -4.00 -0.12 11.90
CA VAL A 107 -3.26 0.37 10.74
C VAL A 107 -1.77 0.49 11.02
N ALA A 108 -0.95 0.28 9.97
CA ALA A 108 0.48 0.50 10.03
C ALA A 108 0.76 2.01 9.99
N ARG A 109 0.84 2.62 11.16
CA ARG A 109 1.27 4.01 11.31
C ARG A 109 2.23 4.13 12.49
N PRO A 110 3.12 5.13 12.49
CA PRO A 110 3.92 5.40 13.68
C PRO A 110 3.02 5.60 14.90
N SER A 111 3.37 4.99 16.00
CA SER A 111 2.66 5.20 17.28
C SER A 111 2.86 6.62 17.84
N ASP A 112 3.86 7.33 17.32
CA ASP A 112 4.06 8.75 17.61
C ASP A 112 3.16 9.56 16.66
N THR A 113 2.24 10.33 17.23
CA THR A 113 1.27 11.17 16.52
C THR A 113 1.94 12.31 15.74
N GLY A 114 3.20 12.64 16.05
CA GLY A 114 3.93 13.75 15.45
C GLY A 114 4.03 13.69 13.92
N PHE A 115 4.14 12.50 13.34
CA PHE A 115 4.26 12.34 11.89
C PHE A 115 3.00 12.70 11.12
N HIS A 116 1.80 12.36 11.64
CA HIS A 116 0.51 12.58 10.99
C HIS A 116 -0.27 13.78 11.51
N GLU A 117 -0.03 14.21 12.75
CA GLU A 117 -0.92 15.17 13.42
C GLU A 117 -0.25 16.52 13.68
N ARG A 118 1.09 16.56 13.78
CA ARG A 118 1.78 17.80 14.11
C ARG A 118 2.07 18.63 12.88
N ASN A 119 1.32 19.71 12.68
CA ASN A 119 1.62 20.71 11.66
C ASN A 119 2.92 21.44 12.00
N ARG A 120 3.69 21.72 10.97
CA ARG A 120 4.99 22.42 11.07
C ARG A 120 5.08 23.50 10.00
N GLU A 121 5.56 24.66 10.39
CA GLU A 121 5.94 25.72 9.45
C GLU A 121 7.44 25.66 9.19
N GLN A 122 7.82 25.27 8.00
CA GLN A 122 9.21 25.13 7.60
C GLN A 122 9.37 25.40 6.11
N VAL A 123 10.52 25.97 5.70
CA VAL A 123 10.86 26.12 4.30
C VAL A 123 12.13 25.32 4.00
N TRP A 124 11.96 24.30 3.19
CA TRP A 124 13.05 23.49 2.65
C TRP A 124 13.65 24.20 1.45
N LYS A 125 14.97 24.42 1.43
CA LYS A 125 15.67 25.12 0.35
C LYS A 125 16.94 24.39 -0.04
N LYS A 126 17.21 24.27 -1.36
CA LYS A 126 18.42 23.65 -1.93
C LYS A 126 18.72 22.31 -1.28
N THR A 127 17.79 21.40 -1.32
CA THR A 127 17.82 20.07 -0.69
C THR A 127 17.36 19.02 -1.69
N SER A 128 17.14 17.78 -1.25
CA SER A 128 16.60 16.71 -2.06
C SER A 128 15.46 15.97 -1.34
N ILE A 129 14.67 15.18 -2.06
CA ILE A 129 13.60 14.37 -1.47
C ILE A 129 14.18 13.42 -0.43
N GLN A 130 15.29 12.74 -0.73
CA GLN A 130 15.94 11.83 0.21
C GLN A 130 16.36 12.53 1.50
N ARG A 131 16.92 13.73 1.41
CA ARG A 131 17.33 14.51 2.59
C ARG A 131 16.14 14.98 3.41
N ILE A 132 15.07 15.44 2.76
CA ILE A 132 13.81 15.81 3.44
C ILE A 132 13.24 14.58 4.17
N ALA A 133 13.14 13.45 3.49
CA ALA A 133 12.60 12.21 4.05
C ALA A 133 13.44 11.71 5.24
N SER A 134 14.77 11.74 5.13
CA SER A 134 15.67 11.34 6.23
C SER A 134 15.52 12.27 7.44
N THR A 135 15.47 13.59 7.25
CA THR A 135 15.25 14.53 8.36
C THR A 135 13.90 14.35 9.02
N ILE A 136 12.85 14.08 8.23
CA ILE A 136 11.51 13.79 8.75
C ILE A 136 11.51 12.47 9.52
N ALA A 137 12.16 11.44 9.00
CA ALA A 137 12.28 10.14 9.65
C ALA A 137 12.99 10.26 11.02
N GLU A 138 14.15 10.91 11.04
CA GLU A 138 14.92 11.12 12.27
C GLU A 138 14.12 11.81 13.37
N ARG A 139 13.41 12.90 13.06
CA ARG A 139 12.62 13.65 14.04
C ARG A 139 11.36 12.92 14.54
N ASN A 140 10.93 11.86 13.83
CA ASN A 140 9.80 11.02 14.22
C ASN A 140 10.22 9.61 14.67
N ASN A 141 11.51 9.40 14.98
CA ASN A 141 12.09 8.11 15.38
C ASN A 141 11.80 6.96 14.39
N LEU A 142 11.79 7.28 13.09
CA LEU A 142 11.59 6.33 12.01
C LEU A 142 12.89 6.11 11.25
N GLN A 143 13.02 4.95 10.62
CA GLN A 143 14.05 4.71 9.61
C GLN A 143 13.59 5.27 8.25
N CYS A 144 14.55 5.59 7.36
CA CYS A 144 14.25 6.00 6.00
C CYS A 144 15.02 5.16 5.00
N SER A 145 14.34 4.76 3.91
CA SER A 145 14.95 4.09 2.77
C SER A 145 14.33 4.61 1.49
N MET A 146 15.17 4.84 0.48
CA MET A 146 14.75 5.28 -0.85
C MET A 146 15.28 4.33 -1.91
N ASP A 147 14.40 3.75 -2.73
CA ASP A 147 14.71 2.94 -3.92
C ASP A 147 14.18 3.65 -5.17
N ALA A 148 14.64 4.87 -5.36
CA ALA A 148 14.35 5.72 -6.50
C ALA A 148 15.52 6.65 -6.77
N GLU A 149 15.53 7.28 -7.94
CA GLU A 149 16.45 8.38 -8.22
C GLU A 149 16.08 9.59 -7.37
N ASP A 150 17.07 10.15 -6.64
CA ASP A 150 16.83 11.32 -5.80
C ASP A 150 16.53 12.56 -6.66
N VAL A 151 15.73 13.46 -6.12
CA VAL A 151 15.27 14.66 -6.80
C VAL A 151 15.69 15.90 -6.04
N ASP A 152 16.39 16.79 -6.71
CA ASP A 152 16.75 18.08 -6.15
C ASP A 152 15.53 19.00 -6.00
N ILE A 153 15.35 19.53 -4.80
CA ILE A 153 14.26 20.44 -4.44
C ILE A 153 14.84 21.84 -4.22
N ALA A 154 14.54 22.75 -5.13
CA ALA A 154 14.99 24.13 -5.02
C ALA A 154 14.33 24.84 -3.82
N ILE A 155 13.02 24.69 -3.69
CA ILE A 155 12.23 25.21 -2.57
C ILE A 155 10.95 24.39 -2.40
N LYS A 156 10.60 24.08 -1.15
CA LYS A 156 9.30 23.50 -0.75
C LYS A 156 8.89 24.13 0.56
N GLU A 157 7.74 24.77 0.56
CA GLU A 157 7.09 25.24 1.79
C GLU A 157 6.35 24.09 2.44
N GLN A 158 6.45 23.99 3.74
CA GLN A 158 5.73 23.08 4.59
C GLN A 158 4.89 23.92 5.55
N ASP A 159 3.59 23.78 5.49
CA ASP A 159 2.56 24.36 6.36
C ASP A 159 1.61 23.29 6.90
N ASP A 160 1.99 22.02 6.76
CA ASP A 160 1.22 20.84 7.11
C ASP A 160 2.09 19.84 7.90
N ASN A 161 1.51 18.70 8.26
CA ASN A 161 2.24 17.62 8.93
C ASN A 161 3.27 16.95 8.00
N ASP A 162 4.17 16.19 8.62
CA ASP A 162 5.30 15.56 7.93
C ASP A 162 4.89 14.55 6.88
N SER A 163 3.83 13.78 7.16
CA SER A 163 3.28 12.80 6.23
C SER A 163 2.72 13.46 4.98
N ALA A 164 1.95 14.53 5.12
CA ALA A 164 1.35 15.26 4.01
C ALA A 164 2.40 15.88 3.09
N VAL A 165 3.48 16.44 3.67
CA VAL A 165 4.59 17.02 2.88
C VAL A 165 5.31 15.94 2.08
N LEU A 166 5.67 14.81 2.69
CA LEU A 166 6.32 13.70 1.98
C LEU A 166 5.41 13.13 0.89
N LYS A 167 4.13 12.94 1.19
CA LYS A 167 3.15 12.46 0.23
C LYS A 167 3.05 13.41 -0.97
N SER A 168 2.88 14.71 -0.74
CA SER A 168 2.84 15.73 -1.79
C SER A 168 4.09 15.75 -2.66
N LEU A 169 5.29 15.57 -2.06
CA LEU A 169 6.54 15.49 -2.81
C LEU A 169 6.59 14.22 -3.67
N CYS A 170 6.26 13.07 -3.09
CA CYS A 170 6.25 11.80 -3.81
C CYS A 170 5.26 11.85 -4.99
N GLU A 171 4.04 12.32 -4.77
CA GLU A 171 3.02 12.48 -5.81
C GLU A 171 3.50 13.40 -6.95
N THR A 172 4.17 14.52 -6.62
CA THR A 172 4.68 15.47 -7.62
C THR A 172 5.68 14.81 -8.57
N TYR A 173 6.48 13.88 -8.07
CA TYR A 173 7.57 13.24 -8.84
C TYR A 173 7.30 11.77 -9.20
N GLY A 174 6.04 11.29 -9.00
CA GLY A 174 5.65 9.93 -9.37
C GLY A 174 6.24 8.84 -8.48
N LEU A 175 6.71 9.22 -7.30
CA LEU A 175 7.22 8.29 -6.30
C LEU A 175 6.09 7.78 -5.40
N ILE A 176 6.30 6.63 -4.81
CA ILE A 176 5.40 6.03 -3.83
C ILE A 176 5.99 6.16 -2.44
N LEU A 177 5.16 6.61 -1.51
CA LEU A 177 5.46 6.66 -0.09
C LEU A 177 4.75 5.50 0.63
N LYS A 178 5.50 4.64 1.30
CA LYS A 178 4.96 3.61 2.19
C LYS A 178 5.58 3.76 3.58
N VAL A 179 4.75 3.67 4.62
CA VAL A 179 5.22 3.58 6.01
C VAL A 179 4.91 2.18 6.51
N TYR A 180 5.95 1.45 6.89
CA TYR A 180 5.85 0.06 7.29
C TYR A 180 6.93 -0.28 8.31
N MET A 181 6.59 -0.99 9.39
CA MET A 181 7.52 -1.43 10.44
C MET A 181 8.44 -0.30 10.98
N GLY A 182 7.88 0.89 11.24
CA GLY A 182 8.69 2.02 11.73
C GLY A 182 9.66 2.61 10.71
N LYS A 183 9.43 2.35 9.43
CA LYS A 183 10.28 2.81 8.34
C LYS A 183 9.48 3.56 7.28
N ILE A 184 9.99 4.71 6.87
CA ILE A 184 9.56 5.42 5.67
C ILE A 184 10.28 4.78 4.48
N TRP A 185 9.52 4.30 3.52
CA TRP A 185 10.03 3.73 2.29
C TRP A 185 9.50 4.49 1.08
N ILE A 186 10.41 5.08 0.30
CA ILE A 186 10.10 5.80 -0.94
C ILE A 186 10.68 5.02 -2.12
N PHE A 187 9.85 4.73 -3.11
CA PHE A 187 10.28 3.98 -4.27
C PHE A 187 9.60 4.44 -5.56
N ASP A 188 10.23 4.11 -6.71
CA ASP A 188 9.68 4.38 -8.04
C ASP A 188 8.85 3.19 -8.52
N ARG A 189 7.53 3.40 -8.69
CA ARG A 189 6.60 2.37 -9.19
C ARG A 189 6.98 1.89 -10.59
N GLU A 190 7.40 2.77 -11.48
CA GLU A 190 7.73 2.39 -12.86
C GLU A 190 8.96 1.47 -12.91
N LYS A 191 9.95 1.71 -12.04
CA LYS A 191 11.09 0.81 -11.83
C LYS A 191 10.63 -0.57 -11.32
N TYR A 192 9.65 -0.62 -10.43
CA TYR A 192 9.11 -1.88 -9.90
C TYR A 192 8.29 -2.64 -10.94
N LYS A 193 7.56 -1.97 -11.81
CA LYS A 193 6.86 -2.59 -12.95
C LYS A 193 7.82 -3.28 -13.93
N GLN A 194 9.08 -2.88 -13.98
CA GLN A 194 10.09 -3.51 -14.85
C GLN A 194 10.66 -4.80 -14.28
N LYS A 195 10.55 -5.06 -12.96
CA LYS A 195 11.03 -6.30 -12.33
C LYS A 195 10.30 -7.51 -12.89
N ASP A 196 10.96 -8.66 -12.91
CA ASP A 196 10.35 -9.90 -13.36
C ASP A 196 9.12 -10.29 -12.56
N ALA A 197 8.17 -10.99 -13.19
CA ALA A 197 6.99 -11.50 -12.52
C ALA A 197 7.39 -12.66 -11.60
N VAL A 198 6.96 -12.61 -10.34
CA VAL A 198 7.29 -13.63 -9.33
C VAL A 198 6.45 -14.91 -9.51
N ARG A 199 5.30 -14.80 -10.19
CA ARG A 199 4.39 -15.93 -10.45
C ARG A 199 3.58 -15.71 -11.71
N THR A 200 3.19 -16.79 -12.38
CA THR A 200 2.16 -16.80 -13.41
C THR A 200 0.92 -17.48 -12.86
N PHE A 201 -0.23 -16.82 -13.00
CA PHE A 201 -1.55 -17.34 -12.64
C PHE A 201 -2.32 -17.74 -13.88
N THR A 202 -2.96 -18.91 -13.81
CA THR A 202 -3.83 -19.48 -14.84
C THR A 202 -5.24 -19.65 -14.31
N PRO A 203 -6.25 -19.96 -15.16
CA PRO A 203 -7.59 -20.27 -14.69
C PRO A 203 -7.68 -21.37 -13.63
N ALA A 204 -6.70 -22.28 -13.60
CA ALA A 204 -6.64 -23.36 -12.60
C ALA A 204 -6.22 -22.88 -11.20
N ASP A 205 -5.49 -21.75 -11.11
CA ASP A 205 -5.05 -21.17 -9.85
C ASP A 205 -6.09 -20.22 -9.24
N ILE A 206 -7.00 -19.72 -10.06
CA ILE A 206 -7.94 -18.64 -9.70
C ILE A 206 -9.27 -19.23 -9.28
N VAL A 207 -9.82 -18.76 -8.17
CA VAL A 207 -11.14 -19.17 -7.68
C VAL A 207 -12.21 -18.86 -8.73
N PRO A 208 -13.02 -19.85 -9.16
CA PRO A 208 -14.03 -19.64 -10.18
C PRO A 208 -14.97 -18.48 -9.86
N GLY A 209 -15.20 -17.59 -10.86
CA GLY A 209 -16.06 -16.40 -10.72
C GLY A 209 -15.41 -15.20 -10.03
N SER A 210 -14.17 -15.32 -9.54
CA SER A 210 -13.47 -14.20 -8.89
C SER A 210 -12.65 -13.31 -9.82
N PHE A 211 -12.36 -13.76 -11.05
CA PHE A 211 -11.58 -12.98 -12.01
C PHE A 211 -12.41 -11.83 -12.59
N SER A 212 -11.91 -10.63 -12.45
CA SER A 212 -12.47 -9.42 -13.05
C SER A 212 -11.36 -8.61 -13.71
N TRP A 213 -11.63 -8.10 -14.90
CA TRP A 213 -10.74 -7.26 -15.66
C TRP A 213 -11.50 -6.04 -16.19
N ASN A 214 -10.90 -4.89 -16.04
CA ASN A 214 -11.50 -3.64 -16.50
C ASN A 214 -10.45 -2.79 -17.23
N THR A 215 -10.85 -2.15 -18.31
CA THR A 215 -10.05 -1.14 -19.00
C THR A 215 -10.88 0.09 -19.29
N THR A 216 -10.31 1.25 -19.09
CA THR A 216 -10.99 2.53 -19.34
C THR A 216 -10.08 3.49 -20.09
N LEU A 217 -10.70 4.28 -20.96
CA LEU A 217 -10.05 5.39 -21.63
C LEU A 217 -10.22 6.71 -20.86
N ALA A 218 -11.24 6.77 -20.00
CA ALA A 218 -11.55 7.96 -19.22
C ALA A 218 -10.43 8.26 -18.22
N GLY A 219 -9.99 9.50 -18.14
CA GLY A 219 -8.93 9.94 -17.23
C GLY A 219 -7.51 9.53 -17.65
N THR A 220 -7.32 8.97 -18.85
CA THR A 220 -6.00 8.63 -19.40
C THR A 220 -5.51 9.67 -20.40
N TYR A 221 -4.19 9.80 -20.52
CA TYR A 221 -3.55 10.82 -21.31
C TYR A 221 -2.49 10.23 -22.23
N THR A 222 -2.42 10.74 -23.48
CA THR A 222 -1.40 10.38 -24.48
C THR A 222 -0.20 11.32 -24.43
N GLY A 223 -0.29 12.38 -23.62
CA GLY A 223 0.75 13.37 -23.42
C GLY A 223 0.28 14.47 -22.50
N GLY A 224 1.05 15.54 -22.40
CA GLY A 224 0.68 16.68 -21.58
C GLY A 224 1.46 17.95 -21.92
N VAL A 225 0.98 19.06 -21.39
CA VAL A 225 1.60 20.38 -21.44
C VAL A 225 1.76 20.91 -20.03
N PHE A 226 2.96 21.28 -19.69
CA PHE A 226 3.30 21.94 -18.44
C PHE A 226 3.57 23.43 -18.71
N THR A 227 2.93 24.29 -17.93
CA THR A 227 3.14 25.75 -18.03
C THR A 227 3.42 26.33 -16.66
N TYR A 228 4.43 27.16 -16.55
CA TYR A 228 4.69 27.95 -15.35
C TYR A 228 5.27 29.31 -15.73
N THR A 229 4.65 30.38 -15.23
CA THR A 229 5.10 31.73 -15.46
C THR A 229 5.30 32.48 -14.15
N ASN A 230 6.49 33.03 -13.94
CA ASN A 230 6.79 33.92 -12.83
C ASN A 230 7.23 35.29 -13.37
N GLN A 231 6.28 36.22 -13.37
CA GLN A 231 6.55 37.59 -13.92
C GLN A 231 7.64 38.34 -13.17
N ARG A 232 7.76 38.15 -11.85
CA ARG A 232 8.77 38.85 -11.03
C ARG A 232 10.19 38.38 -11.35
N LYS A 233 10.35 37.08 -11.61
CA LYS A 233 11.65 36.46 -11.97
C LYS A 233 11.89 36.39 -13.48
N LYS A 234 10.92 36.81 -14.31
CA LYS A 234 10.95 36.70 -15.80
C LYS A 234 11.21 35.26 -16.25
N VAL A 235 10.66 34.28 -15.55
CA VAL A 235 10.74 32.85 -15.88
C VAL A 235 9.45 32.44 -16.58
N ASN A 236 9.57 31.83 -17.73
CA ASN A 236 8.47 31.20 -18.45
C ASN A 236 8.90 29.80 -18.87
N ILE A 237 8.26 28.77 -18.31
CA ILE A 237 8.52 27.36 -18.62
C ILE A 237 7.30 26.84 -19.37
N ASN A 238 7.54 26.24 -20.53
CA ASN A 238 6.52 25.58 -21.34
C ASN A 238 7.11 24.29 -21.90
N VAL A 239 6.64 23.14 -21.40
CA VAL A 239 7.15 21.83 -21.76
C VAL A 239 6.00 20.96 -22.24
N THR A 240 6.20 20.27 -23.36
CA THR A 240 5.25 19.31 -23.91
C THR A 240 5.89 17.92 -23.95
N VAL A 241 5.15 16.90 -23.48
CA VAL A 241 5.54 15.49 -23.52
C VAL A 241 4.45 14.69 -24.21
N GLY A 242 4.83 13.79 -25.12
CA GLY A 242 3.88 13.02 -25.92
C GLY A 242 3.10 13.85 -26.90
N GLY A 243 1.88 13.44 -27.22
CA GLY A 243 1.01 14.12 -28.21
C GLY A 243 -0.34 13.45 -28.33
N GLY A 244 -1.21 13.98 -29.26
CA GLY A 244 -2.54 13.48 -29.53
C GLY A 244 -3.65 14.30 -28.85
N ASP A 245 -4.86 13.77 -28.83
CA ASP A 245 -6.05 14.53 -28.41
C ASP A 245 -6.24 14.61 -26.90
N ARG A 246 -5.60 13.70 -26.14
CA ARG A 246 -5.75 13.60 -24.67
C ARG A 246 -4.51 14.12 -23.98
N MET A 247 -4.40 15.45 -23.87
CA MET A 247 -3.27 16.14 -23.29
C MET A 247 -3.59 16.59 -21.86
N LEU A 248 -2.79 16.12 -20.88
CA LEU A 248 -2.83 16.60 -19.49
C LEU A 248 -2.28 18.03 -19.44
N LYS A 249 -2.95 18.92 -18.74
CA LYS A 249 -2.48 20.30 -18.52
C LYS A 249 -2.07 20.45 -17.05
N LEU A 250 -0.82 20.81 -16.82
CA LEU A 250 -0.28 21.15 -15.50
C LEU A 250 0.15 22.60 -15.47
N ASN A 251 -0.23 23.30 -14.40
CA ASN A 251 0.19 24.66 -14.12
C ASN A 251 0.61 24.74 -12.65
N GLN A 252 1.90 24.54 -12.40
CA GLN A 252 2.48 24.55 -11.06
C GLN A 252 3.95 24.98 -11.09
N TYR A 253 4.57 25.16 -9.93
CA TYR A 253 5.95 25.55 -9.83
C TYR A 253 6.88 24.46 -10.38
N ALA A 254 7.86 24.88 -11.18
CA ALA A 254 9.04 24.09 -11.54
C ALA A 254 10.28 24.97 -11.47
N SER A 255 11.40 24.38 -11.09
CA SER A 255 12.69 25.06 -10.97
C SER A 255 13.40 25.21 -12.32
N SER A 256 13.09 24.35 -13.29
CA SER A 256 13.66 24.29 -14.64
C SER A 256 12.73 23.55 -15.60
N GLU A 257 13.04 23.58 -16.90
CA GLU A 257 12.33 22.77 -17.90
C GLU A 257 12.50 21.26 -17.66
N ALA A 258 13.69 20.83 -17.21
CA ALA A 258 13.92 19.42 -16.87
C ALA A 258 13.06 18.98 -15.68
N ASP A 259 12.93 19.82 -14.66
CA ASP A 259 12.05 19.58 -13.51
C ASP A 259 10.56 19.53 -13.95
N ALA A 260 10.13 20.49 -14.78
CA ALA A 260 8.78 20.52 -15.34
C ALA A 260 8.46 19.26 -16.17
N LYS A 261 9.42 18.80 -16.98
CA LYS A 261 9.28 17.57 -17.76
C LYS A 261 9.09 16.36 -16.86
N ARG A 262 9.93 16.22 -15.82
CA ARG A 262 9.85 15.11 -14.85
C ARG A 262 8.50 15.08 -14.12
N GLN A 263 8.03 16.23 -13.65
CA GLN A 263 6.72 16.36 -12.99
C GLN A 263 5.57 15.98 -13.94
N LEU A 264 5.64 16.40 -15.21
CA LEU A 264 4.62 16.11 -16.22
C LEU A 264 4.57 14.62 -16.56
N GLU A 265 5.74 13.98 -16.78
CA GLU A 265 5.85 12.55 -17.04
C GLU A 265 5.31 11.74 -15.86
N ALA A 266 5.66 12.11 -14.63
CA ALA A 266 5.17 11.52 -13.41
C ALA A 266 3.63 11.59 -13.30
N ALA A 267 3.06 12.77 -13.55
CA ALA A 267 1.62 12.98 -13.50
C ALA A 267 0.87 12.17 -14.56
N ILE A 268 1.41 12.07 -15.78
CA ILE A 268 0.83 11.23 -16.85
C ILE A 268 0.88 9.76 -16.44
N ALA A 269 2.03 9.27 -15.95
CA ALA A 269 2.18 7.89 -15.50
C ALA A 269 1.22 7.54 -14.36
N MET A 270 1.06 8.42 -13.37
CA MET A 270 0.12 8.24 -12.26
C MET A 270 -1.34 8.17 -12.75
N LYS A 271 -1.74 9.07 -13.67
CA LYS A 271 -3.10 9.07 -14.23
C LYS A 271 -3.39 7.83 -15.06
N ASN A 272 -2.41 7.34 -15.79
CA ASN A 272 -2.55 6.16 -16.66
C ASN A 272 -2.39 4.84 -15.90
N HIS A 273 -1.89 4.84 -14.67
CA HIS A 273 -1.56 3.64 -13.91
C HIS A 273 -2.74 2.66 -13.81
N SER A 274 -3.93 3.15 -13.50
CA SER A 274 -5.14 2.33 -13.31
C SER A 274 -6.03 2.26 -14.55
N ASN A 275 -5.49 2.51 -15.75
CA ASN A 275 -6.28 2.44 -16.99
C ASN A 275 -6.78 1.02 -17.30
N THR A 276 -5.98 0.02 -16.94
CA THR A 276 -6.32 -1.40 -17.08
C THR A 276 -6.01 -2.12 -15.79
N THR A 277 -7.03 -2.62 -15.12
CA THR A 277 -6.92 -3.28 -13.82
C THR A 277 -7.44 -4.71 -13.88
N VAL A 278 -6.92 -5.54 -12.99
CA VAL A 278 -7.36 -6.90 -12.75
C VAL A 278 -7.63 -7.09 -11.26
N SER A 279 -8.65 -7.87 -10.93
CA SER A 279 -8.84 -8.40 -9.58
C SER A 279 -9.19 -9.89 -9.65
N PHE A 280 -8.66 -10.68 -8.74
CA PHE A 280 -8.91 -12.11 -8.66
C PHE A 280 -8.56 -12.67 -7.28
N LYS A 281 -9.11 -13.86 -6.97
CA LYS A 281 -8.83 -14.58 -5.72
C LYS A 281 -8.13 -15.89 -6.01
N THR A 282 -7.24 -16.27 -5.10
CA THR A 282 -6.59 -17.60 -5.10
C THR A 282 -6.59 -18.19 -3.70
N MET A 283 -6.20 -19.45 -3.58
CA MET A 283 -5.77 -19.97 -2.30
C MET A 283 -4.60 -19.12 -1.77
N GLY A 284 -4.54 -18.91 -0.46
CA GLY A 284 -3.54 -18.05 0.17
C GLY A 284 -2.10 -18.47 -0.13
N ASP A 285 -1.29 -17.51 -0.52
CA ASP A 285 0.16 -17.64 -0.69
C ASP A 285 0.83 -16.46 0.04
N LEU A 286 1.60 -16.77 1.07
CA LEU A 286 2.24 -15.78 1.91
C LEU A 286 3.53 -15.20 1.31
N ASN A 287 4.02 -15.76 0.19
CA ASN A 287 5.29 -15.36 -0.43
C ASN A 287 5.13 -14.25 -1.48
N ILE A 288 3.90 -13.90 -1.85
CA ILE A 288 3.62 -12.84 -2.82
C ILE A 288 3.25 -11.58 -2.07
N HIS A 289 3.88 -10.46 -2.38
CA HIS A 289 3.66 -9.18 -1.70
C HIS A 289 3.14 -8.12 -2.68
N ALA A 290 2.44 -7.12 -2.16
CA ALA A 290 2.14 -5.93 -2.94
C ALA A 290 3.43 -5.30 -3.48
N THR A 291 3.34 -4.53 -4.56
CA THR A 291 4.47 -3.97 -5.33
C THR A 291 5.24 -4.96 -6.23
N GLN A 292 4.96 -6.27 -6.13
CA GLN A 292 5.51 -7.25 -7.06
C GLN A 292 4.71 -7.33 -8.36
N CYS A 293 5.32 -7.90 -9.40
CA CYS A 293 4.65 -8.20 -10.66
C CYS A 293 4.27 -9.68 -10.74
N VAL A 294 3.13 -9.94 -11.37
CA VAL A 294 2.65 -11.27 -11.71
C VAL A 294 2.24 -11.33 -13.17
N ASN A 295 2.27 -12.52 -13.77
CA ASN A 295 1.70 -12.75 -15.08
C ASN A 295 0.31 -13.40 -14.95
N ILE A 296 -0.61 -12.98 -15.79
CA ILE A 296 -1.90 -13.65 -16.04
C ILE A 296 -1.81 -14.33 -17.40
N GLN A 297 -2.21 -15.59 -17.49
CA GLN A 297 -2.19 -16.38 -18.71
C GLN A 297 -3.44 -17.25 -18.81
N GLY A 298 -3.97 -17.38 -20.04
CA GLY A 298 -5.13 -18.22 -20.33
C GLY A 298 -6.46 -17.47 -20.39
N TYR A 299 -6.44 -16.14 -20.36
CA TYR A 299 -7.61 -15.26 -20.49
C TYR A 299 -7.58 -14.45 -21.81
N GLY A 300 -6.74 -14.86 -22.78
CA GLY A 300 -6.69 -14.27 -24.12
C GLY A 300 -6.15 -12.85 -24.11
N LYS A 301 -6.94 -11.85 -24.57
CA LYS A 301 -6.49 -10.44 -24.61
C LYS A 301 -6.20 -9.83 -23.23
N MET A 302 -6.65 -10.47 -22.16
CA MET A 302 -6.41 -10.05 -20.77
C MET A 302 -5.09 -10.60 -20.24
N ASP A 303 -4.44 -11.52 -20.97
CA ASP A 303 -3.13 -12.04 -20.63
C ASP A 303 -2.09 -10.93 -20.62
N GLY A 304 -1.12 -11.03 -19.70
CA GLY A 304 -0.06 -10.06 -19.61
C GLY A 304 0.52 -9.94 -18.21
N LYS A 305 1.44 -9.00 -18.06
CA LYS A 305 2.10 -8.68 -16.80
C LYS A 305 1.30 -7.61 -16.05
N TYR A 306 1.10 -7.84 -14.77
CA TYR A 306 0.39 -6.93 -13.87
C TYR A 306 1.25 -6.62 -12.65
N TYR A 307 1.27 -5.36 -12.25
CA TYR A 307 1.83 -4.88 -11.00
C TYR A 307 0.76 -4.98 -9.91
N LEU A 308 1.08 -5.58 -8.77
CA LEU A 308 0.14 -5.75 -7.67
C LEU A 308 0.04 -4.48 -6.84
N ASP A 309 -1.10 -3.82 -6.93
CA ASP A 309 -1.39 -2.59 -6.18
C ASP A 309 -1.77 -2.88 -4.73
N SER A 310 -2.46 -4.00 -4.49
CA SER A 310 -2.79 -4.46 -3.15
C SER A 310 -3.06 -5.96 -3.11
N ILE A 311 -2.86 -6.55 -1.93
CA ILE A 311 -3.24 -7.93 -1.63
C ILE A 311 -4.01 -7.93 -0.31
N THR A 312 -5.27 -8.36 -0.37
CA THR A 312 -6.07 -8.59 0.84
C THR A 312 -6.05 -10.09 1.16
N ARG A 313 -5.77 -10.43 2.41
CA ARG A 313 -5.63 -11.81 2.88
C ARG A 313 -6.65 -12.10 3.98
N PRO A 314 -7.89 -12.46 3.62
CA PRO A 314 -8.86 -12.95 4.58
C PRO A 314 -8.49 -14.37 5.03
N LEU A 315 -8.60 -14.59 6.34
CA LEU A 315 -8.56 -15.88 7.00
C LEU A 315 -9.86 -16.02 7.78
N ASP A 316 -10.69 -16.96 7.40
CA ASP A 316 -11.96 -17.27 8.05
C ASP A 316 -12.20 -18.79 8.16
N ASN A 317 -13.20 -19.18 8.92
CA ASN A 317 -13.52 -20.59 9.15
C ASN A 317 -14.16 -21.28 7.93
N ASP A 318 -14.76 -20.53 7.01
CA ASP A 318 -15.50 -21.08 5.88
C ASP A 318 -14.58 -21.34 4.67
N ASN A 319 -13.68 -20.40 4.39
CA ASN A 319 -12.84 -20.40 3.19
C ASN A 319 -11.36 -20.69 3.49
N GLY A 320 -10.98 -20.68 4.79
CA GLY A 320 -9.58 -20.73 5.19
C GLY A 320 -8.83 -19.46 4.80
N LEU A 321 -7.56 -19.58 4.44
CA LEU A 321 -6.74 -18.46 3.98
C LEU A 321 -6.82 -18.32 2.46
N THR A 322 -7.22 -17.15 1.99
CA THR A 322 -7.22 -16.79 0.57
C THR A 322 -6.42 -15.50 0.34
N ASN A 323 -6.02 -15.27 -0.90
CA ASN A 323 -5.47 -13.98 -1.33
C ASN A 323 -6.40 -13.36 -2.38
N GLU A 324 -6.77 -12.11 -2.16
CA GLU A 324 -7.48 -11.28 -3.12
C GLU A 324 -6.48 -10.24 -3.68
N TYR A 325 -6.19 -10.36 -4.96
CA TYR A 325 -5.24 -9.49 -5.65
C TYR A 325 -5.96 -8.38 -6.39
N THR A 326 -5.42 -7.18 -6.31
CA THR A 326 -5.75 -6.08 -7.21
C THR A 326 -4.47 -5.60 -7.86
N GLY A 327 -4.48 -5.46 -9.18
CA GLY A 327 -3.29 -5.06 -9.91
C GLY A 327 -3.59 -4.26 -11.16
N SER A 328 -2.58 -3.52 -11.60
CA SER A 328 -2.62 -2.69 -12.81
C SER A 328 -1.71 -3.25 -13.88
N ARG A 329 -2.14 -3.21 -15.14
CA ARG A 329 -1.39 -3.77 -16.27
C ARG A 329 -0.08 -3.01 -16.48
N VAL A 330 1.00 -3.76 -16.76
CA VAL A 330 2.30 -3.20 -17.11
C VAL A 330 2.38 -3.07 -18.63
N GLY A 331 2.72 -1.86 -19.13
CA GLY A 331 2.94 -1.63 -20.57
C GLY A 331 1.67 -1.63 -21.41
N GLY A 332 0.57 -1.08 -20.91
CA GLY A 332 -0.68 -0.84 -21.64
C GLY A 332 -0.71 0.51 -22.33
#